data_1ad8696bc84956fdc8e6ea91184e019c
#
_entry.id   1ad8696bc84956fdc8e6ea91184e019c
#
_cell.length_a   1.000
_cell.length_b   1.000
_cell.length_c   1.000
_cell.angle_alpha   90.00
_cell.angle_beta   90.00
_cell.angle_gamma   90.00
#
_symmetry.space_group_name_H-M   'P 1'
#
loop_
_entity.id
_entity.type
_entity.pdbx_description
1 polymer ?
#
loop_
_entity_poly.entity_id
_entity_poly.type
_entity_poly.pdbx_seq_one_letter_code
_entity_poly.pdbx_strand_id
1 'polypeptide(L)'
;MKKECIAMLLAGGQGSRLYVLTENMAKPAVPFGGKFRIIDFPLSNCANSGIDTIGVLTQYRPLELNRYIGNGQPWDLDRSDGGVHILPPYQSAKGATWFKGTANAIYQNIGFVDMYDPDYVLILSGDHIYKMDYAAMLAHHKRVHADCTIAVMEVPWDEASRFGIMNVDGEDTITEFEEKPKQPRSNLASMGIYVFSWKKLRAYLIADENDAGSSNDFGKNIIPAMLNAGEKMSAYRFEGYWKDVGTLDSLWDANMDMLAQGSGLNLLDKDWPIYARAESEPPAYLGETAEVDHSVVTRGSEVEGAVRNSVLSQRCTVAEGAEVEYSILMPGAVVERGARVAYAILGENVRVGENARVGASPAAAPPEEWGITVVGPEAQVEAGRTLKANRMLNREGKETVR
;
A
#
# COMPACT_ATOMS: atom_id res chain seq x y z
N MET A 1 -19.57 -1.54 -23.08
CA MET A 1 -19.76 -3.03 -23.25
C MET A 1 -19.97 -3.62 -21.85
N LYS A 2 -20.87 -4.59 -21.65
CA LYS A 2 -21.08 -5.21 -20.33
C LYS A 2 -19.82 -5.94 -19.87
N LYS A 3 -19.39 -5.70 -18.61
CA LYS A 3 -18.29 -6.42 -17.95
C LYS A 3 -18.85 -7.33 -16.86
N GLU A 4 -18.30 -8.51 -16.66
CA GLU A 4 -18.74 -9.39 -15.55
C GLU A 4 -18.39 -8.76 -14.19
N CYS A 5 -17.15 -8.29 -14.07
CA CYS A 5 -16.62 -7.68 -12.85
C CYS A 5 -15.75 -6.46 -13.21
N ILE A 6 -15.86 -5.41 -12.42
CA ILE A 6 -14.92 -4.26 -12.44
C ILE A 6 -14.33 -4.05 -11.06
N ALA A 7 -13.18 -3.42 -10.99
CA ALA A 7 -12.54 -3.08 -9.72
C ALA A 7 -12.70 -1.60 -9.38
N MET A 8 -12.92 -1.31 -8.10
CA MET A 8 -12.91 0.03 -7.53
C MET A 8 -11.82 0.09 -6.46
N LEU A 9 -10.75 0.81 -6.75
CA LEU A 9 -9.54 0.86 -5.94
C LEU A 9 -9.51 2.14 -5.09
N LEU A 10 -9.63 1.99 -3.79
CA LEU A 10 -9.62 3.08 -2.82
C LEU A 10 -8.17 3.56 -2.60
N ALA A 11 -7.78 4.65 -3.23
CA ALA A 11 -6.44 5.22 -3.21
C ALA A 11 -6.39 6.67 -2.65
N GLY A 12 -7.43 7.08 -1.93
CA GLY A 12 -7.59 8.46 -1.42
C GLY A 12 -7.08 8.68 0.01
N GLY A 13 -6.51 7.68 0.67
CA GLY A 13 -6.07 7.75 2.06
C GLY A 13 -4.91 8.73 2.29
N GLN A 14 -4.97 9.51 3.39
CA GLN A 14 -3.98 10.52 3.74
C GLN A 14 -2.62 9.93 4.15
N GLY A 15 -2.59 8.68 4.67
CA GLY A 15 -1.36 8.04 5.11
C GLY A 15 -0.66 8.71 6.29
N SER A 16 -1.40 9.37 7.18
CA SER A 16 -0.86 10.19 8.28
C SER A 16 0.14 9.46 9.19
N ARG A 17 0.05 8.12 9.29
CA ARG A 17 0.95 7.29 10.10
C ARG A 17 2.31 7.00 9.41
N LEU A 18 2.51 7.45 8.18
CA LEU A 18 3.80 7.46 7.49
C LEU A 18 4.50 8.83 7.61
N TYR A 19 3.89 9.76 8.32
CA TYR A 19 4.44 11.07 8.72
C TYR A 19 5.11 11.80 7.55
N VAL A 20 6.41 12.11 7.70
CA VAL A 20 7.19 12.90 6.73
C VAL A 20 7.23 12.29 5.32
N LEU A 21 7.03 10.98 5.18
CA LEU A 21 7.03 10.31 3.86
C LEU A 21 5.78 10.65 3.04
N THR A 22 4.66 11.00 3.69
CA THR A 22 3.37 11.28 3.03
C THR A 22 2.92 12.73 3.15
N GLU A 23 3.79 13.64 3.56
CA GLU A 23 3.48 15.08 3.62
C GLU A 23 3.02 15.63 2.26
N ASN A 24 3.63 15.17 1.18
CA ASN A 24 3.40 15.68 -0.18
C ASN A 24 2.92 14.62 -1.19
N MET A 25 2.73 13.37 -0.78
CA MET A 25 2.22 12.31 -1.65
C MET A 25 1.15 11.45 -0.97
N ALA A 26 0.29 10.83 -1.77
CA ALA A 26 -0.67 9.84 -1.28
C ALA A 26 0.05 8.53 -0.89
N LYS A 27 -0.42 7.84 0.16
CA LYS A 27 0.16 6.57 0.62
C LYS A 27 0.36 5.54 -0.50
N PRO A 28 -0.57 5.31 -1.44
CA PRO A 28 -0.37 4.36 -2.54
C PRO A 28 0.80 4.68 -3.47
N ALA A 29 1.26 5.93 -3.48
CA ALA A 29 2.41 6.36 -4.29
C ALA A 29 3.76 6.15 -3.62
N VAL A 30 3.81 5.74 -2.35
CA VAL A 30 5.07 5.51 -1.62
C VAL A 30 5.89 4.39 -2.28
N PRO A 31 7.20 4.60 -2.53
CA PRO A 31 8.09 3.60 -3.09
C PRO A 31 8.23 2.36 -2.19
N PHE A 32 8.33 1.20 -2.82
CA PHE A 32 8.48 -0.09 -2.17
C PHE A 32 9.39 -1.04 -2.96
N GLY A 33 10.18 -1.86 -2.28
CA GLY A 33 10.94 -2.97 -2.88
C GLY A 33 11.93 -2.56 -3.96
N GLY A 34 12.42 -1.31 -3.90
CA GLY A 34 13.42 -0.76 -4.82
C GLY A 34 12.86 -0.28 -6.17
N LYS A 35 11.86 -0.97 -6.72
CA LYS A 35 11.33 -0.71 -8.06
C LYS A 35 9.87 -0.24 -8.07
N PHE A 36 9.09 -0.68 -7.09
CA PHE A 36 7.63 -0.58 -7.09
C PHE A 36 7.14 0.62 -6.29
N ARG A 37 5.86 0.94 -6.45
CA ARG A 37 5.05 1.71 -5.51
C ARG A 37 3.95 0.81 -4.95
N ILE A 38 3.39 1.15 -3.81
CA ILE A 38 2.35 0.31 -3.16
C ILE A 38 1.18 0.02 -4.11
N ILE A 39 0.77 1.00 -4.92
CA ILE A 39 -0.32 0.88 -5.90
C ILE A 39 -0.08 -0.19 -6.98
N ASP A 40 1.17 -0.56 -7.25
CA ASP A 40 1.50 -1.55 -8.28
C ASP A 40 0.94 -2.93 -7.94
N PHE A 41 0.83 -3.26 -6.67
CA PHE A 41 0.34 -4.56 -6.21
C PHE A 41 -1.12 -4.79 -6.59
N PRO A 42 -2.09 -3.97 -6.15
CA PRO A 42 -3.49 -4.17 -6.53
C PRO A 42 -3.74 -4.01 -8.04
N LEU A 43 -3.03 -3.11 -8.74
CA LEU A 43 -3.16 -2.97 -10.20
C LEU A 43 -2.64 -4.21 -10.92
N SER A 44 -1.49 -4.76 -10.51
CA SER A 44 -0.94 -6.00 -11.08
C SER A 44 -1.80 -7.20 -10.77
N ASN A 45 -2.34 -7.30 -9.57
CA ASN A 45 -3.27 -8.37 -9.21
C ASN A 45 -4.54 -8.31 -10.07
N CYS A 46 -5.09 -7.11 -10.37
CA CYS A 46 -6.20 -6.94 -11.30
C CYS A 46 -5.83 -7.46 -12.70
N ALA A 47 -4.71 -7.00 -13.25
CA ALA A 47 -4.25 -7.40 -14.58
C ALA A 47 -4.04 -8.92 -14.69
N ASN A 48 -3.34 -9.50 -13.71
CA ASN A 48 -3.08 -10.95 -13.65
C ASN A 48 -4.37 -11.77 -13.47
N SER A 49 -5.39 -11.21 -12.80
CA SER A 49 -6.69 -11.85 -12.61
C SER A 49 -7.67 -11.63 -13.78
N GLY A 50 -7.26 -10.95 -14.86
CA GLY A 50 -8.10 -10.65 -16.01
C GLY A 50 -9.17 -9.58 -15.75
N ILE A 51 -9.07 -8.80 -14.68
CA ILE A 51 -9.93 -7.65 -14.38
C ILE A 51 -9.34 -6.43 -15.06
N ASP A 52 -9.91 -6.04 -16.17
CA ASP A 52 -9.37 -5.05 -17.10
C ASP A 52 -10.00 -3.65 -17.00
N THR A 53 -10.93 -3.46 -16.09
CA THR A 53 -11.63 -2.18 -15.89
C THR A 53 -11.56 -1.78 -14.43
N ILE A 54 -10.84 -0.68 -14.17
CA ILE A 54 -10.49 -0.27 -12.81
C ILE A 54 -10.77 1.23 -12.62
N GLY A 55 -11.61 1.56 -11.66
CA GLY A 55 -11.77 2.93 -11.16
C GLY A 55 -10.86 3.17 -9.96
N VAL A 56 -9.89 4.08 -10.06
CA VAL A 56 -8.99 4.46 -8.97
C VAL A 56 -9.48 5.74 -8.32
N LEU A 57 -9.96 5.63 -7.08
CA LEU A 57 -10.53 6.76 -6.33
C LEU A 57 -9.41 7.50 -5.59
N THR A 58 -9.07 8.67 -6.09
CA THR A 58 -7.98 9.50 -5.54
C THR A 58 -8.56 10.76 -4.87
N GLN A 59 -7.96 11.22 -3.78
CA GLN A 59 -8.42 12.43 -3.09
C GLN A 59 -7.25 13.23 -2.49
N TYR A 60 -6.49 12.64 -1.57
CA TYR A 60 -5.38 13.31 -0.90
C TYR A 60 -4.14 13.34 -1.79
N ARG A 61 -3.53 14.54 -1.98
CA ARG A 61 -2.28 14.73 -2.74
C ARG A 61 -2.22 13.88 -4.03
N PRO A 62 -3.20 14.00 -4.94
CA PRO A 62 -3.36 13.03 -6.03
C PRO A 62 -2.36 13.21 -7.17
N LEU A 63 -1.64 14.34 -7.25
CA LEU A 63 -0.84 14.70 -8.42
C LEU A 63 0.20 13.64 -8.79
N GLU A 64 1.02 13.23 -7.81
CA GLU A 64 2.09 12.26 -8.04
C GLU A 64 1.52 10.87 -8.35
N LEU A 65 0.48 10.45 -7.62
CA LEU A 65 -0.20 9.18 -7.87
C LEU A 65 -0.83 9.14 -9.27
N ASN A 66 -1.56 10.20 -9.66
CA ASN A 66 -2.21 10.28 -10.96
C ASN A 66 -1.18 10.29 -12.11
N ARG A 67 -0.06 11.03 -11.93
CA ARG A 67 1.06 11.04 -12.88
C ARG A 67 1.71 9.66 -13.01
N TYR A 68 1.85 8.93 -11.91
CA TYR A 68 2.44 7.60 -11.88
C TYR A 68 1.57 6.58 -12.60
N ILE A 69 0.27 6.55 -12.29
CA ILE A 69 -0.69 5.64 -12.93
C ILE A 69 -0.82 5.98 -14.43
N GLY A 70 -0.92 7.26 -14.78
CA GLY A 70 -1.10 7.70 -16.17
C GLY A 70 -2.35 7.07 -16.79
N ASN A 71 -2.18 6.45 -17.94
CA ASN A 71 -3.23 5.72 -18.66
C ASN A 71 -3.26 4.20 -18.37
N GLY A 72 -2.40 3.72 -17.46
CA GLY A 72 -2.35 2.30 -17.09
C GLY A 72 -1.47 1.40 -17.95
N GLN A 73 -0.73 1.95 -18.90
CA GLN A 73 0.12 1.20 -19.81
C GLN A 73 1.10 0.23 -19.13
N PRO A 74 1.73 0.55 -17.98
CA PRO A 74 2.62 -0.38 -17.30
C PRO A 74 1.99 -1.71 -16.90
N TRP A 75 0.66 -1.73 -16.69
CA TRP A 75 -0.13 -2.90 -16.26
C TRP A 75 -0.99 -3.49 -17.40
N ASP A 76 -0.78 -3.07 -18.66
CA ASP A 76 -1.64 -3.43 -19.80
C ASP A 76 -3.13 -3.02 -19.60
N LEU A 77 -3.33 -1.87 -18.94
CA LEU A 77 -4.63 -1.31 -18.61
C LEU A 77 -4.95 -0.01 -19.39
N ASP A 78 -4.30 0.22 -20.54
CA ASP A 78 -4.54 1.34 -21.46
C ASP A 78 -5.48 0.95 -22.60
N ARG A 79 -6.52 0.18 -22.28
CA ARG A 79 -7.46 -0.39 -23.24
C ARG A 79 -8.47 0.61 -23.74
N SER A 80 -8.92 0.45 -24.98
CA SER A 80 -9.99 1.27 -25.57
C SER A 80 -11.38 1.01 -25.00
N ASP A 81 -11.61 -0.20 -24.43
CA ASP A 81 -12.83 -0.58 -23.73
C ASP A 81 -12.46 -1.16 -22.36
N GLY A 82 -12.67 -0.37 -21.31
CA GLY A 82 -12.18 -0.63 -19.97
C GLY A 82 -10.92 0.17 -19.67
N GLY A 83 -9.91 -0.45 -19.06
CA GLY A 83 -8.66 0.19 -18.64
C GLY A 83 -8.75 0.83 -17.26
N VAL A 84 -7.71 1.59 -16.91
CA VAL A 84 -7.66 2.32 -15.65
C VAL A 84 -8.24 3.73 -15.79
N HIS A 85 -9.12 4.11 -14.87
CA HIS A 85 -9.74 5.43 -14.81
C HIS A 85 -9.47 6.08 -13.46
N ILE A 86 -8.95 7.30 -13.46
CA ILE A 86 -8.77 8.08 -12.24
C ILE A 86 -10.08 8.80 -11.92
N LEU A 87 -10.61 8.56 -10.73
CA LEU A 87 -11.90 9.06 -10.26
C LEU A 87 -11.71 9.97 -9.04
N PRO A 88 -11.37 11.25 -9.24
CA PRO A 88 -11.29 12.22 -8.14
C PRO A 88 -12.70 12.66 -7.71
N PRO A 89 -12.86 13.24 -6.50
CA PRO A 89 -14.09 13.93 -6.14
C PRO A 89 -14.35 15.07 -7.13
N TYR A 90 -15.63 15.32 -7.43
CA TYR A 90 -16.02 16.33 -8.41
C TYR A 90 -17.16 17.20 -7.92
N GLN A 91 -17.32 18.36 -8.53
CA GLN A 91 -18.44 19.25 -8.27
C GLN A 91 -19.67 18.79 -9.06
N SER A 92 -20.74 18.49 -8.35
CA SER A 92 -22.06 18.22 -8.94
C SER A 92 -22.96 19.47 -8.90
N ALA A 93 -24.15 19.41 -9.48
CA ALA A 93 -25.16 20.47 -9.35
C ALA A 93 -25.56 20.75 -7.88
N LYS A 94 -25.32 19.81 -6.97
CA LYS A 94 -25.57 19.94 -5.52
C LYS A 94 -24.38 20.51 -4.73
N GLY A 95 -23.26 20.83 -5.39
CA GLY A 95 -22.02 21.34 -4.78
C GLY A 95 -20.84 20.39 -4.95
N ALA A 96 -19.67 20.85 -4.46
CA ALA A 96 -18.45 20.06 -4.40
C ALA A 96 -18.38 19.35 -3.04
N THR A 97 -18.19 18.05 -3.03
CA THR A 97 -18.00 17.27 -1.80
C THR A 97 -16.82 16.35 -1.90
N TRP A 98 -15.95 16.41 -0.92
CA TRP A 98 -14.92 15.41 -0.73
C TRP A 98 -15.55 14.06 -0.39
N PHE A 99 -14.83 12.95 -0.66
CA PHE A 99 -15.28 11.66 -0.18
C PHE A 99 -15.30 11.66 1.35
N LYS A 100 -16.47 11.44 1.93
CA LYS A 100 -16.68 11.45 3.39
C LYS A 100 -16.14 10.21 4.08
N GLY A 101 -16.10 9.09 3.34
CA GLY A 101 -15.63 7.78 3.77
C GLY A 101 -15.48 6.84 2.59
N THR A 102 -15.09 5.60 2.86
CA THR A 102 -14.80 4.60 1.84
C THR A 102 -16.05 4.22 1.04
N ALA A 103 -17.21 4.09 1.66
CA ALA A 103 -18.48 3.81 1.00
C ALA A 103 -18.98 5.00 0.18
N ASN A 104 -18.84 6.24 0.69
CA ASN A 104 -19.21 7.44 -0.05
C ASN A 104 -18.37 7.64 -1.31
N ALA A 105 -17.08 7.24 -1.31
CA ALA A 105 -16.24 7.29 -2.49
C ALA A 105 -16.82 6.42 -3.62
N ILE A 106 -17.31 5.23 -3.32
CA ILE A 106 -17.98 4.35 -4.30
C ILE A 106 -19.34 4.94 -4.69
N TYR A 107 -20.13 5.42 -3.72
CA TYR A 107 -21.43 6.04 -3.97
C TYR A 107 -21.35 7.20 -4.98
N GLN A 108 -20.41 8.12 -4.83
CA GLN A 108 -20.23 9.23 -5.75
C GLN A 108 -19.87 8.77 -7.17
N ASN A 109 -19.36 7.55 -7.34
CA ASN A 109 -18.95 6.97 -8.60
C ASN A 109 -19.86 5.83 -9.09
N ILE A 110 -21.09 5.72 -8.55
CA ILE A 110 -22.10 4.74 -9.03
C ILE A 110 -22.30 4.85 -10.55
N GLY A 111 -22.34 6.08 -11.09
CA GLY A 111 -22.51 6.29 -12.54
C GLY A 111 -21.38 5.68 -13.38
N PHE A 112 -20.15 5.69 -12.88
CA PHE A 112 -19.03 4.99 -13.54
C PHE A 112 -19.25 3.48 -13.57
N VAL A 113 -19.67 2.90 -12.46
CA VAL A 113 -19.94 1.45 -12.38
C VAL A 113 -21.11 1.08 -13.26
N ASP A 114 -22.22 1.84 -13.20
CA ASP A 114 -23.43 1.60 -13.98
C ASP A 114 -23.19 1.67 -15.51
N MET A 115 -22.17 2.42 -16.00
CA MET A 115 -21.81 2.45 -17.43
C MET A 115 -21.37 1.07 -17.97
N TYR A 116 -20.80 0.22 -17.13
CA TYR A 116 -20.36 -1.13 -17.51
C TYR A 116 -21.39 -2.21 -17.18
N ASP A 117 -22.45 -1.88 -16.44
CA ASP A 117 -23.53 -2.80 -16.01
C ASP A 117 -22.96 -4.15 -15.51
N PRO A 118 -22.02 -4.15 -14.54
CA PRO A 118 -21.38 -5.38 -14.10
C PRO A 118 -22.31 -6.20 -13.21
N ASP A 119 -22.09 -7.51 -13.18
CA ASP A 119 -22.76 -8.37 -12.21
C ASP A 119 -22.11 -8.23 -10.83
N TYR A 120 -20.78 -8.03 -10.79
CA TYR A 120 -19.97 -7.95 -9.57
C TYR A 120 -19.05 -6.74 -9.58
N VAL A 121 -18.72 -6.25 -8.36
CA VAL A 121 -17.74 -5.20 -8.15
C VAL A 121 -16.73 -5.67 -7.12
N LEU A 122 -15.45 -5.57 -7.47
CA LEU A 122 -14.32 -5.80 -6.57
C LEU A 122 -13.90 -4.47 -5.95
N ILE A 123 -13.99 -4.37 -4.63
CA ILE A 123 -13.51 -3.21 -3.87
C ILE A 123 -12.14 -3.53 -3.29
N LEU A 124 -11.16 -2.67 -3.53
CA LEU A 124 -9.76 -2.87 -3.15
C LEU A 124 -9.25 -1.71 -2.32
N SER A 125 -8.43 -2.02 -1.31
CA SER A 125 -7.55 -1.04 -0.66
C SER A 125 -6.26 -0.87 -1.45
N GLY A 126 -5.84 0.38 -1.66
CA GLY A 126 -4.64 0.72 -2.44
C GLY A 126 -3.37 0.84 -1.61
N ASP A 127 -3.31 0.27 -0.41
CA ASP A 127 -2.27 0.52 0.58
C ASP A 127 -1.65 -0.74 1.23
N HIS A 128 -1.81 -1.89 0.58
CA HIS A 128 -1.28 -3.19 1.06
C HIS A 128 -0.30 -3.81 0.06
N ILE A 129 0.61 -4.62 0.57
CA ILE A 129 1.58 -5.42 -0.18
C ILE A 129 1.16 -6.88 -0.15
N TYR A 130 0.80 -7.44 -1.30
CA TYR A 130 0.34 -8.82 -1.43
C TYR A 130 0.25 -9.26 -2.90
N LYS A 131 0.17 -10.56 -3.14
CA LYS A 131 -0.09 -11.16 -4.45
C LYS A 131 -1.32 -12.04 -4.33
N MET A 132 -2.38 -11.75 -5.07
CA MET A 132 -3.67 -12.44 -4.95
C MET A 132 -4.38 -12.58 -6.29
N ASP A 133 -4.89 -13.78 -6.55
CA ASP A 133 -5.79 -14.05 -7.67
C ASP A 133 -7.24 -13.68 -7.31
N TYR A 134 -7.69 -12.54 -7.82
CA TYR A 134 -9.06 -12.09 -7.63
C TYR A 134 -10.08 -12.90 -8.43
N ALA A 135 -9.66 -13.57 -9.54
CA ALA A 135 -10.55 -14.44 -10.28
C ALA A 135 -10.94 -15.68 -9.46
N ALA A 136 -10.02 -16.21 -8.66
CA ALA A 136 -10.30 -17.30 -7.73
C ALA A 136 -11.30 -16.86 -6.63
N MET A 137 -11.14 -15.66 -6.08
CA MET A 137 -12.08 -15.09 -5.12
C MET A 137 -13.47 -14.85 -5.74
N LEU A 138 -13.54 -14.32 -6.96
CA LEU A 138 -14.79 -14.13 -7.70
C LEU A 138 -15.47 -15.47 -8.00
N ALA A 139 -14.71 -16.49 -8.39
CA ALA A 139 -15.24 -17.85 -8.60
C ALA A 139 -15.82 -18.43 -7.30
N HIS A 140 -15.17 -18.21 -6.16
CA HIS A 140 -15.71 -18.59 -4.85
C HIS A 140 -17.03 -17.85 -4.56
N HIS A 141 -17.08 -16.53 -4.73
CA HIS A 141 -18.26 -15.71 -4.54
C HIS A 141 -19.47 -16.25 -5.32
N LYS A 142 -19.25 -16.56 -6.61
CA LYS A 142 -20.26 -17.15 -7.51
C LYS A 142 -20.70 -18.53 -7.05
N ARG A 143 -19.75 -19.39 -6.67
CA ARG A 143 -20.02 -20.79 -6.23
C ARG A 143 -20.91 -20.83 -5.00
N VAL A 144 -20.64 -19.97 -4.03
CA VAL A 144 -21.40 -19.93 -2.78
C VAL A 144 -22.66 -19.05 -2.89
N HIS A 145 -22.89 -18.40 -4.02
CA HIS A 145 -23.99 -17.44 -4.23
C HIS A 145 -24.05 -16.37 -3.14
N ALA A 146 -22.91 -15.79 -2.81
CA ALA A 146 -22.82 -14.73 -1.80
C ALA A 146 -23.33 -13.39 -2.36
N ASP A 147 -23.83 -12.52 -1.49
CA ASP A 147 -24.09 -11.10 -1.78
C ASP A 147 -22.84 -10.26 -1.53
N CYS A 148 -22.02 -10.69 -0.57
CA CYS A 148 -20.70 -10.13 -0.26
C CYS A 148 -19.71 -11.26 0.08
N THR A 149 -18.51 -11.20 -0.49
CA THR A 149 -17.37 -12.03 -0.07
C THR A 149 -16.24 -11.14 0.41
N ILE A 150 -15.69 -11.45 1.56
CA ILE A 150 -14.59 -10.69 2.18
C ILE A 150 -13.34 -11.55 2.19
N ALA A 151 -12.24 -11.07 1.63
CA ALA A 151 -10.95 -11.73 1.78
C ALA A 151 -10.45 -11.54 3.22
N VAL A 152 -10.04 -12.66 3.83
CA VAL A 152 -9.65 -12.74 5.22
C VAL A 152 -8.35 -13.50 5.41
N MET A 153 -7.61 -13.16 6.46
CA MET A 153 -6.38 -13.81 6.86
C MET A 153 -6.30 -13.90 8.38
N GLU A 154 -5.72 -14.97 8.88
CA GLU A 154 -5.38 -15.05 10.30
C GLU A 154 -4.17 -14.19 10.62
N VAL A 155 -4.30 -13.29 11.56
CA VAL A 155 -3.23 -12.42 12.04
C VAL A 155 -2.84 -12.78 13.49
N PRO A 156 -1.64 -12.38 13.95
CA PRO A 156 -1.28 -12.49 15.37
C PRO A 156 -2.33 -11.82 16.25
N TRP A 157 -2.66 -12.42 17.40
CA TRP A 157 -3.71 -11.94 18.30
C TRP A 157 -3.48 -10.52 18.81
N ASP A 158 -2.23 -10.13 19.03
CA ASP A 158 -1.82 -8.79 19.46
C ASP A 158 -2.03 -7.73 18.37
N GLU A 159 -2.10 -8.14 17.11
CA GLU A 159 -2.39 -7.24 15.97
C GLU A 159 -3.88 -7.17 15.61
N ALA A 160 -4.69 -8.15 16.05
CA ALA A 160 -6.08 -8.29 15.61
C ALA A 160 -6.92 -7.03 15.85
N SER A 161 -6.68 -6.28 16.95
CA SER A 161 -7.39 -5.04 17.25
C SER A 161 -7.18 -3.90 16.23
N ARG A 162 -6.25 -4.06 15.30
CA ARG A 162 -5.96 -3.06 14.25
C ARG A 162 -6.87 -3.18 13.03
N PHE A 163 -7.55 -4.33 12.89
CA PHE A 163 -8.32 -4.70 11.71
C PHE A 163 -9.80 -4.88 12.00
N GLY A 164 -10.62 -4.92 10.95
CA GLY A 164 -11.96 -5.48 11.02
C GLY A 164 -11.88 -6.99 11.22
N ILE A 165 -12.50 -7.51 12.26
CA ILE A 165 -12.41 -8.92 12.65
C ILE A 165 -13.73 -9.61 12.36
N MET A 166 -13.64 -10.83 11.84
CA MET A 166 -14.78 -11.66 11.49
C MET A 166 -14.85 -12.92 12.33
N ASN A 167 -16.08 -13.27 12.72
CA ASN A 167 -16.44 -14.60 13.17
C ASN A 167 -17.18 -15.30 12.04
N VAL A 168 -16.85 -16.56 11.79
CA VAL A 168 -17.44 -17.40 10.75
C VAL A 168 -17.94 -18.70 11.32
N ASP A 169 -18.89 -19.33 10.64
CA ASP A 169 -19.32 -20.71 10.93
C ASP A 169 -18.40 -21.74 10.23
N GLY A 170 -18.79 -23.03 10.31
CA GLY A 170 -18.00 -24.12 9.72
C GLY A 170 -17.96 -24.15 8.18
N GLU A 171 -18.74 -23.31 7.52
CA GLU A 171 -18.81 -23.17 6.06
C GLU A 171 -18.23 -21.82 5.58
N ASP A 172 -17.47 -21.12 6.45
CA ASP A 172 -16.95 -19.79 6.21
C ASP A 172 -18.03 -18.71 5.91
N THR A 173 -19.28 -18.92 6.38
CA THR A 173 -20.30 -17.88 6.40
C THR A 173 -19.98 -16.88 7.51
N ILE A 174 -19.98 -15.60 7.19
CA ILE A 174 -19.68 -14.55 8.19
C ILE A 174 -20.93 -14.38 9.06
N THR A 175 -20.76 -14.62 10.36
CA THR A 175 -21.82 -14.50 11.37
C THR A 175 -21.75 -13.21 12.17
N GLU A 176 -20.55 -12.63 12.30
CA GLU A 176 -20.31 -11.39 13.03
C GLU A 176 -19.13 -10.64 12.43
N PHE A 177 -19.19 -9.30 12.44
CA PHE A 177 -18.13 -8.41 12.04
C PHE A 177 -17.93 -7.31 13.07
N GLU A 178 -16.70 -7.10 13.53
CA GLU A 178 -16.32 -6.06 14.47
C GLU A 178 -15.20 -5.18 13.91
N GLU A 179 -15.47 -3.90 13.71
CA GLU A 179 -14.46 -2.95 13.22
C GLU A 179 -13.53 -2.51 14.34
N LYS A 180 -12.26 -2.96 14.28
CA LYS A 180 -11.19 -2.63 15.22
C LYS A 180 -11.57 -2.81 16.70
N PRO A 181 -11.99 -4.03 17.09
CA PRO A 181 -12.44 -4.30 18.45
C PRO A 181 -11.28 -4.18 19.45
N LYS A 182 -11.55 -3.63 20.63
CA LYS A 182 -10.54 -3.57 21.72
C LYS A 182 -10.19 -4.94 22.27
N GLN A 183 -11.13 -5.87 22.21
CA GLN A 183 -10.98 -7.27 22.67
C GLN A 183 -11.56 -8.18 21.58
N PRO A 184 -10.75 -8.54 20.56
CA PRO A 184 -11.21 -9.36 19.44
C PRO A 184 -11.58 -10.77 19.93
N ARG A 185 -12.68 -11.33 19.41
CA ARG A 185 -13.12 -12.71 19.67
C ARG A 185 -12.51 -13.70 18.69
N SER A 186 -11.95 -13.22 17.60
CA SER A 186 -11.28 -13.97 16.55
C SER A 186 -10.03 -13.20 16.10
N ASN A 187 -9.11 -13.88 15.46
CA ASN A 187 -7.97 -13.26 14.79
C ASN A 187 -8.09 -13.31 13.26
N LEU A 188 -9.30 -13.58 12.75
CA LEU A 188 -9.59 -13.60 11.32
C LEU A 188 -9.84 -12.17 10.84
N ALA A 189 -8.81 -11.55 10.29
CA ALA A 189 -8.80 -10.14 9.90
C ALA A 189 -9.28 -9.93 8.46
N SER A 190 -10.06 -8.87 8.24
CA SER A 190 -10.38 -8.38 6.89
C SER A 190 -9.15 -7.79 6.22
N MET A 191 -8.89 -8.21 5.01
CA MET A 191 -7.85 -7.64 4.16
C MET A 191 -8.27 -6.33 3.46
N GLY A 192 -9.52 -5.85 3.66
CA GLY A 192 -10.02 -4.70 2.94
C GLY A 192 -10.25 -4.96 1.44
N ILE A 193 -10.47 -6.22 1.08
CA ILE A 193 -10.72 -6.71 -0.26
C ILE A 193 -12.08 -7.38 -0.28
N TYR A 194 -13.01 -6.86 -1.08
CA TYR A 194 -14.39 -7.29 -1.08
C TYR A 194 -14.89 -7.56 -2.51
N VAL A 195 -15.63 -8.65 -2.72
CA VAL A 195 -16.45 -8.87 -3.91
C VAL A 195 -17.92 -8.71 -3.51
N PHE A 196 -18.62 -7.82 -4.20
CA PHE A 196 -20.05 -7.62 -4.00
C PHE A 196 -20.84 -7.92 -5.26
N SER A 197 -22.03 -8.47 -5.12
CA SER A 197 -23.08 -8.42 -6.14
C SER A 197 -23.48 -6.95 -6.34
N TRP A 198 -23.27 -6.38 -7.57
CA TRP A 198 -23.40 -4.93 -7.77
C TRP A 198 -24.75 -4.38 -7.40
N LYS A 199 -25.82 -5.05 -7.82
CA LYS A 199 -27.19 -4.61 -7.51
C LYS A 199 -27.46 -4.47 -6.01
N LYS A 200 -26.87 -5.37 -5.20
CA LYS A 200 -27.00 -5.31 -3.74
C LYS A 200 -26.19 -4.14 -3.20
N LEU A 201 -24.90 -4.08 -3.50
CA LEU A 201 -24.03 -2.99 -3.01
C LEU A 201 -24.61 -1.62 -3.37
N ARG A 202 -25.06 -1.44 -4.61
CA ARG A 202 -25.66 -0.19 -5.09
C ARG A 202 -26.83 0.27 -4.22
N ALA A 203 -27.71 -0.63 -3.82
CA ALA A 203 -28.86 -0.33 -2.96
C ALA A 203 -28.41 0.13 -1.57
N TYR A 204 -27.44 -0.58 -0.97
CA TYR A 204 -26.89 -0.22 0.35
C TYR A 204 -26.12 1.11 0.31
N LEU A 205 -25.36 1.41 -0.74
CA LEU A 205 -24.67 2.70 -0.88
C LEU A 205 -25.65 3.88 -0.94
N ILE A 206 -26.77 3.72 -1.67
CA ILE A 206 -27.81 4.75 -1.76
C ILE A 206 -28.53 4.92 -0.42
N ALA A 207 -28.81 3.84 0.29
CA ALA A 207 -29.43 3.89 1.61
C ALA A 207 -28.49 4.58 2.63
N ASP A 208 -27.22 4.21 2.63
CA ASP A 208 -26.19 4.74 3.53
C ASP A 208 -25.97 6.25 3.33
N GLU A 209 -25.92 6.75 2.10
CA GLU A 209 -25.79 8.19 1.83
C GLU A 209 -27.01 9.00 2.33
N ASN A 210 -28.20 8.39 2.38
CA ASN A 210 -29.39 9.02 2.90
C ASN A 210 -29.51 8.93 4.44
N ASP A 211 -28.65 8.17 5.10
CA ASP A 211 -28.59 8.08 6.55
C ASP A 211 -27.66 9.17 7.11
N ALA A 212 -28.26 10.20 7.75
CA ALA A 212 -27.51 11.30 8.36
C ALA A 212 -26.61 10.85 9.53
N GLY A 213 -26.84 9.68 10.10
CA GLY A 213 -26.03 9.08 11.18
C GLY A 213 -24.84 8.26 10.67
N SER A 214 -24.78 7.98 9.37
CA SER A 214 -23.72 7.18 8.78
C SER A 214 -22.37 7.91 8.73
N SER A 215 -21.28 7.17 8.96
CA SER A 215 -19.92 7.61 8.68
C SER A 215 -19.48 7.32 7.25
N ASN A 216 -20.36 6.75 6.42
CA ASN A 216 -20.14 6.37 5.03
C ASN A 216 -18.91 5.44 4.83
N ASP A 217 -18.77 4.46 5.69
CA ASP A 217 -17.63 3.54 5.74
C ASP A 217 -18.08 2.08 5.54
N PHE A 218 -17.29 1.28 4.79
CA PHE A 218 -17.64 -0.12 4.56
C PHE A 218 -17.70 -0.92 5.86
N GLY A 219 -16.67 -0.83 6.70
CA GLY A 219 -16.58 -1.61 7.94
C GLY A 219 -17.59 -1.18 9.00
N LYS A 220 -17.88 0.12 9.10
CA LYS A 220 -18.78 0.64 10.14
C LYS A 220 -20.25 0.65 9.74
N ASN A 221 -20.55 0.74 8.45
CA ASN A 221 -21.92 0.97 7.98
C ASN A 221 -22.40 -0.11 7.02
N ILE A 222 -21.74 -0.29 5.85
CA ILE A 222 -22.23 -1.17 4.78
C ILE A 222 -22.22 -2.65 5.21
N ILE A 223 -21.09 -3.16 5.68
CA ILE A 223 -20.94 -4.57 6.08
C ILE A 223 -21.89 -4.91 7.23
N PRO A 224 -21.97 -4.13 8.33
CA PRO A 224 -22.94 -4.38 9.40
C PRO A 224 -24.41 -4.30 8.94
N ALA A 225 -24.74 -3.35 8.03
CA ALA A 225 -26.11 -3.22 7.53
C ALA A 225 -26.52 -4.46 6.69
N MET A 226 -25.62 -4.95 5.84
CA MET A 226 -25.86 -6.17 5.05
C MET A 226 -26.00 -7.40 5.95
N LEU A 227 -25.14 -7.54 6.96
CA LEU A 227 -25.17 -8.64 7.90
C LEU A 227 -26.47 -8.65 8.71
N ASN A 228 -26.89 -7.49 9.24
CA ASN A 228 -28.13 -7.33 9.99
C ASN A 228 -29.39 -7.57 9.15
N ALA A 229 -29.32 -7.33 7.82
CA ALA A 229 -30.40 -7.63 6.89
C ALA A 229 -30.47 -9.12 6.50
N GLY A 230 -29.53 -9.94 6.95
CA GLY A 230 -29.48 -11.36 6.63
C GLY A 230 -28.97 -11.65 5.21
N GLU A 231 -28.24 -10.73 4.59
CA GLU A 231 -27.60 -10.97 3.31
C GLU A 231 -26.53 -12.06 3.45
N LYS A 232 -26.35 -12.86 2.39
CA LYS A 232 -25.40 -13.96 2.40
C LYS A 232 -23.96 -13.46 2.28
N MET A 233 -23.22 -13.52 3.36
CA MET A 233 -21.85 -13.04 3.43
C MET A 233 -20.88 -14.20 3.68
N SER A 234 -19.81 -14.28 2.87
CA SER A 234 -18.81 -15.36 2.94
C SER A 234 -17.41 -14.82 3.17
N ALA A 235 -16.62 -15.50 3.97
CA ALA A 235 -15.20 -15.27 4.10
C ALA A 235 -14.44 -16.08 3.01
N TYR A 236 -13.49 -15.43 2.35
CA TYR A 236 -12.54 -16.09 1.47
C TYR A 236 -11.17 -16.10 2.16
N ARG A 237 -10.75 -17.28 2.65
CA ARG A 237 -9.46 -17.43 3.32
C ARG A 237 -8.32 -17.28 2.32
N PHE A 238 -7.53 -16.24 2.49
CA PHE A 238 -6.34 -15.99 1.69
C PHE A 238 -5.14 -16.70 2.32
N GLU A 239 -4.39 -17.40 1.49
CA GLU A 239 -3.11 -18.00 1.84
C GLU A 239 -2.00 -17.30 1.05
N GLY A 240 -1.04 -16.70 1.73
CA GLY A 240 0.07 -15.99 1.08
C GLY A 240 0.56 -14.81 1.92
N TYR A 241 1.53 -14.09 1.35
CA TYR A 241 2.04 -12.88 1.99
C TYR A 241 1.04 -11.72 1.84
N TRP A 242 0.71 -11.10 2.95
CA TRP A 242 -0.07 -9.85 3.01
C TRP A 242 0.42 -8.98 4.15
N LYS A 243 0.61 -7.69 3.89
CA LYS A 243 1.01 -6.72 4.92
C LYS A 243 0.40 -5.35 4.65
N ASP A 244 -0.31 -4.80 5.66
CA ASP A 244 -0.70 -3.39 5.70
C ASP A 244 0.55 -2.56 6.04
N VAL A 245 1.06 -1.82 5.06
CA VAL A 245 2.21 -0.93 5.21
C VAL A 245 1.79 0.47 5.65
N GLY A 246 0.87 0.54 6.60
CA GLY A 246 0.28 1.77 7.13
C GLY A 246 1.09 2.50 8.17
N THR A 247 2.17 1.93 8.67
CA THR A 247 3.09 2.54 9.64
C THR A 247 4.53 2.47 9.12
N LEU A 248 5.41 3.29 9.68
CA LEU A 248 6.84 3.28 9.31
C LEU A 248 7.49 1.92 9.58
N ASP A 249 7.15 1.28 10.72
CA ASP A 249 7.68 -0.05 11.05
C ASP A 249 7.18 -1.08 10.05
N SER A 250 5.87 -1.14 9.77
CA SER A 250 5.34 -2.12 8.83
C SER A 250 5.85 -1.91 7.40
N LEU A 251 6.13 -0.66 6.99
CA LEU A 251 6.77 -0.37 5.71
C LEU A 251 8.22 -0.86 5.69
N TRP A 252 8.97 -0.61 6.77
CA TRP A 252 10.34 -1.09 6.90
C TRP A 252 10.40 -2.61 6.95
N ASP A 253 9.60 -3.25 7.80
CA ASP A 253 9.52 -4.70 7.91
C ASP A 253 9.19 -5.36 6.57
N ALA A 254 8.19 -4.83 5.83
CA ALA A 254 7.80 -5.40 4.53
C ALA A 254 8.95 -5.34 3.49
N ASN A 255 9.79 -4.31 3.53
CA ASN A 255 10.99 -4.24 2.69
C ASN A 255 12.07 -5.24 3.16
N MET A 256 12.22 -5.43 4.47
CA MET A 256 13.15 -6.44 5.01
C MET A 256 12.66 -7.87 4.75
N ASP A 257 11.34 -8.11 4.83
CA ASP A 257 10.72 -9.39 4.48
C ASP A 257 11.06 -9.82 3.03
N MET A 258 11.18 -8.86 2.11
CA MET A 258 11.60 -9.13 0.73
C MET A 258 13.02 -9.70 0.64
N LEU A 259 13.90 -9.34 1.56
CA LEU A 259 15.27 -9.88 1.63
C LEU A 259 15.31 -11.23 2.35
N ALA A 260 14.38 -11.50 3.26
CA ALA A 260 14.38 -12.69 4.08
C ALA A 260 13.95 -13.94 3.30
N GLN A 261 14.74 -14.99 3.36
CA GLN A 261 14.38 -16.30 2.79
C GLN A 261 13.16 -16.87 3.52
N GLY A 262 12.13 -17.29 2.77
CA GLY A 262 10.95 -17.93 3.34
C GLY A 262 9.88 -16.98 3.88
N SER A 263 10.01 -15.67 3.69
CA SER A 263 8.98 -14.67 4.07
C SER A 263 7.65 -14.81 3.31
N GLY A 264 7.66 -15.52 2.18
CA GLY A 264 6.50 -15.64 1.28
C GLY A 264 6.38 -14.50 0.27
N LEU A 265 7.12 -13.39 0.43
CA LEU A 265 7.13 -12.29 -0.54
C LEU A 265 8.19 -12.53 -1.63
N ASN A 266 7.79 -13.17 -2.72
CA ASN A 266 8.65 -13.35 -3.89
C ASN A 266 8.28 -12.38 -5.01
N LEU A 267 9.07 -11.31 -5.18
CA LEU A 267 8.90 -10.33 -6.26
C LEU A 267 9.61 -10.71 -7.57
N LEU A 268 10.37 -11.81 -7.56
CA LEU A 268 11.02 -12.39 -8.75
C LEU A 268 10.17 -13.49 -9.41
N ASP A 269 9.00 -13.76 -8.89
CA ASP A 269 8.04 -14.72 -9.41
C ASP A 269 7.59 -14.33 -10.82
N LYS A 270 7.76 -15.26 -11.76
CA LYS A 270 7.41 -15.06 -13.17
C LYS A 270 5.96 -15.46 -13.49
N ASP A 271 5.37 -16.30 -12.64
CA ASP A 271 4.01 -16.79 -12.84
C ASP A 271 2.98 -15.77 -12.37
N TRP A 272 3.36 -14.93 -11.38
CA TRP A 272 2.54 -13.82 -10.89
C TRP A 272 3.39 -12.55 -10.74
N PRO A 273 3.77 -11.92 -11.86
CA PRO A 273 4.63 -10.73 -11.84
C PRO A 273 3.90 -9.52 -11.28
N ILE A 274 4.63 -8.70 -10.54
CA ILE A 274 4.18 -7.34 -10.19
C ILE A 274 4.77 -6.39 -11.24
N TYR A 275 3.88 -5.73 -11.97
CA TYR A 275 4.23 -4.72 -12.96
C TYR A 275 4.46 -3.37 -12.28
N ALA A 276 5.29 -2.54 -12.87
CA ALA A 276 5.55 -1.19 -12.41
C ALA A 276 5.92 -0.30 -13.59
N ARG A 277 5.76 0.99 -13.42
CA ARG A 277 6.23 1.95 -14.42
C ARG A 277 7.74 1.81 -14.59
N ALA A 278 8.17 1.52 -15.81
CA ALA A 278 9.58 1.45 -16.14
C ALA A 278 10.14 2.86 -16.32
N GLU A 279 11.16 3.21 -15.56
CA GLU A 279 12.00 4.38 -15.83
C GLU A 279 13.19 3.95 -16.70
N SER A 280 13.62 4.84 -17.59
CA SER A 280 14.73 4.56 -18.52
C SER A 280 16.04 4.88 -17.82
N GLU A 281 16.44 4.01 -16.89
CA GLU A 281 17.66 4.15 -16.13
C GLU A 281 18.75 3.17 -16.61
N PRO A 282 20.05 3.55 -16.58
CA PRO A 282 21.14 2.64 -16.88
C PRO A 282 21.17 1.46 -15.88
N PRO A 283 21.93 0.40 -16.17
CA PRO A 283 22.21 -0.63 -15.17
C PRO A 283 22.79 -0.04 -13.87
N ALA A 284 22.62 -0.74 -12.76
CA ALA A 284 23.31 -0.39 -11.54
C ALA A 284 24.83 -0.57 -11.72
N TYR A 285 25.62 0.35 -11.19
CA TYR A 285 27.08 0.29 -11.20
C TYR A 285 27.61 -0.02 -9.79
N LEU A 286 28.45 -1.02 -9.69
CA LEU A 286 29.16 -1.37 -8.46
C LEU A 286 30.66 -1.08 -8.69
N GLY A 287 31.22 -0.10 -7.98
CA GLY A 287 32.60 0.32 -8.09
C GLY A 287 33.57 -0.71 -7.47
N GLU A 288 34.87 -0.46 -7.60
CA GLU A 288 35.93 -1.38 -7.13
C GLU A 288 35.92 -1.55 -5.60
N THR A 289 35.45 -0.54 -4.85
CA THR A 289 35.40 -0.55 -3.39
C THR A 289 34.04 -0.96 -2.83
N ALA A 290 33.07 -1.31 -3.70
CA ALA A 290 31.73 -1.68 -3.30
C ALA A 290 31.68 -3.02 -2.57
N GLU A 291 31.06 -3.03 -1.39
CA GLU A 291 30.74 -4.24 -0.64
C GLU A 291 29.20 -4.36 -0.56
N VAL A 292 28.59 -5.23 -1.35
CA VAL A 292 27.13 -5.43 -1.35
C VAL A 292 26.82 -6.83 -0.84
N ASP A 293 26.09 -6.91 0.27
CA ASP A 293 25.69 -8.18 0.87
C ASP A 293 24.18 -8.16 1.20
N HIS A 294 23.48 -9.25 0.86
CA HIS A 294 22.07 -9.49 1.18
C HIS A 294 21.17 -8.27 0.95
N SER A 295 21.29 -7.64 -0.21
CA SER A 295 20.67 -6.32 -0.50
C SER A 295 20.09 -6.30 -1.92
N VAL A 296 19.12 -5.41 -2.12
CA VAL A 296 18.60 -5.07 -3.45
C VAL A 296 19.20 -3.75 -3.90
N VAL A 297 19.81 -3.74 -5.10
CA VAL A 297 20.32 -2.55 -5.76
C VAL A 297 19.65 -2.40 -7.11
N THR A 298 18.93 -1.31 -7.30
CA THR A 298 18.10 -1.11 -8.49
C THR A 298 18.83 -0.26 -9.54
N ARG A 299 18.31 -0.26 -10.78
CA ARG A 299 18.85 0.46 -11.95
C ARG A 299 19.17 1.92 -11.63
N GLY A 300 20.20 2.45 -12.28
CA GLY A 300 20.65 3.83 -12.11
C GLY A 300 21.38 4.08 -10.79
N SER A 301 21.53 3.08 -9.92
CA SER A 301 22.26 3.25 -8.67
C SER A 301 23.76 3.09 -8.88
N GLU A 302 24.55 3.88 -8.13
CA GLU A 302 26.00 3.87 -8.10
C GLU A 302 26.44 3.55 -6.67
N VAL A 303 27.16 2.44 -6.48
CA VAL A 303 27.63 1.98 -5.16
C VAL A 303 29.14 1.82 -5.19
N GLU A 304 29.83 2.58 -4.34
CA GLU A 304 31.25 2.50 -4.07
C GLU A 304 31.54 2.19 -2.59
N GLY A 305 30.52 2.27 -1.72
CA GLY A 305 30.58 1.98 -0.30
C GLY A 305 30.03 0.59 0.06
N ALA A 306 29.73 0.40 1.35
CA ALA A 306 29.19 -0.83 1.89
C ALA A 306 27.65 -0.76 2.01
N VAL A 307 26.96 -1.78 1.51
CA VAL A 307 25.50 -1.92 1.57
C VAL A 307 25.15 -3.32 2.08
N ARG A 308 24.52 -3.40 3.26
CA ARG A 308 24.18 -4.66 3.90
C ARG A 308 22.73 -4.69 4.34
N ASN A 309 22.02 -5.79 4.07
CA ASN A 309 20.62 -5.99 4.47
C ASN A 309 19.72 -4.80 4.13
N SER A 310 19.86 -4.23 2.94
CA SER A 310 19.25 -2.95 2.59
C SER A 310 18.59 -2.98 1.21
N VAL A 311 17.64 -2.05 1.01
CA VAL A 311 16.92 -1.90 -0.25
C VAL A 311 17.23 -0.53 -0.84
N LEU A 312 17.94 -0.51 -1.96
CA LEU A 312 18.25 0.69 -2.74
C LEU A 312 17.31 0.76 -3.95
N SER A 313 16.49 1.81 -3.96
CA SER A 313 15.64 2.12 -5.11
C SER A 313 16.48 2.71 -6.25
N GLN A 314 15.82 3.12 -7.33
CA GLN A 314 16.47 3.65 -8.53
C GLN A 314 17.27 4.91 -8.23
N ARG A 315 18.41 5.09 -8.92
CA ARG A 315 19.27 6.29 -8.85
C ARG A 315 19.80 6.61 -7.46
N CYS A 316 19.98 5.62 -6.62
CA CYS A 316 20.64 5.82 -5.34
C CYS A 316 22.15 5.87 -5.51
N THR A 317 22.82 6.71 -4.74
CA THR A 317 24.28 6.79 -4.69
C THR A 317 24.79 6.47 -3.28
N VAL A 318 25.74 5.56 -3.18
CA VAL A 318 26.47 5.26 -1.93
C VAL A 318 27.95 5.45 -2.22
N ALA A 319 28.50 6.56 -1.78
CA ALA A 319 29.88 6.95 -2.08
C ALA A 319 30.92 6.10 -1.33
N GLU A 320 32.18 6.18 -1.75
CA GLU A 320 33.32 5.47 -1.15
C GLU A 320 33.41 5.72 0.37
N GLY A 321 33.57 4.64 1.15
CA GLY A 321 33.64 4.68 2.60
C GLY A 321 32.31 4.95 3.31
N ALA A 322 31.21 5.13 2.60
CA ALA A 322 29.87 5.18 3.18
C ALA A 322 29.38 3.78 3.54
N GLU A 323 28.56 3.70 4.58
CA GLU A 323 27.98 2.44 5.07
C GLU A 323 26.46 2.57 5.16
N VAL A 324 25.72 1.63 4.57
CA VAL A 324 24.25 1.52 4.62
C VAL A 324 23.86 0.15 5.13
N GLU A 325 23.13 0.10 6.23
CA GLU A 325 22.78 -1.16 6.89
C GLU A 325 21.32 -1.16 7.34
N TYR A 326 20.58 -2.26 7.09
CA TYR A 326 19.17 -2.43 7.46
C TYR A 326 18.30 -1.21 7.12
N SER A 327 18.52 -0.65 5.94
CA SER A 327 17.94 0.64 5.56
C SER A 327 17.24 0.57 4.19
N ILE A 328 16.31 1.50 3.99
CA ILE A 328 15.60 1.69 2.73
C ILE A 328 16.02 3.05 2.18
N LEU A 329 16.59 3.05 0.98
CA LEU A 329 16.89 4.24 0.21
C LEU A 329 15.86 4.35 -0.93
N MET A 330 14.98 5.35 -0.83
CA MET A 330 13.99 5.64 -1.87
C MET A 330 14.65 6.31 -3.09
N PRO A 331 13.97 6.43 -4.24
CA PRO A 331 14.59 6.89 -5.50
C PRO A 331 15.39 8.18 -5.35
N GLY A 332 16.61 8.18 -5.89
CA GLY A 332 17.48 9.36 -5.91
C GLY A 332 18.14 9.72 -4.58
N ALA A 333 18.07 8.86 -3.56
CA ALA A 333 18.77 9.11 -2.30
C ALA A 333 20.28 9.00 -2.47
N VAL A 334 21.03 9.92 -1.83
CA VAL A 334 22.48 10.03 -1.91
C VAL A 334 23.07 9.93 -0.51
N VAL A 335 24.02 9.01 -0.34
CA VAL A 335 24.83 8.86 0.90
C VAL A 335 26.27 9.19 0.54
N GLU A 336 26.76 10.32 1.04
CA GLU A 336 28.08 10.85 0.69
C GLU A 336 29.21 10.11 1.45
N ARG A 337 30.45 10.44 1.07
CA ARG A 337 31.67 9.81 1.59
C ARG A 337 31.70 9.74 3.11
N GLY A 338 31.98 8.55 3.65
CA GLY A 338 32.13 8.30 5.08
C GLY A 338 30.85 8.41 5.91
N ALA A 339 29.70 8.70 5.29
CA ALA A 339 28.42 8.77 5.99
C ALA A 339 27.93 7.36 6.37
N ARG A 340 27.15 7.27 7.45
CA ARG A 340 26.60 5.99 7.95
C ARG A 340 25.10 6.10 8.11
N VAL A 341 24.39 5.14 7.52
CA VAL A 341 22.94 5.01 7.57
C VAL A 341 22.58 3.64 8.11
N ALA A 342 21.90 3.56 9.25
CA ALA A 342 21.56 2.30 9.88
C ALA A 342 20.13 2.32 10.41
N TYR A 343 19.33 1.31 10.07
CA TYR A 343 17.93 1.18 10.50
C TYR A 343 17.13 2.45 10.20
N ALA A 344 17.19 2.86 8.93
CA ALA A 344 16.58 4.12 8.50
C ALA A 344 15.79 3.97 7.20
N ILE A 345 14.85 4.90 6.98
CA ILE A 345 14.17 5.11 5.73
C ILE A 345 14.57 6.49 5.21
N LEU A 346 15.26 6.54 4.10
CA LEU A 346 15.56 7.78 3.38
C LEU A 346 14.52 7.96 2.27
N GLY A 347 13.76 9.06 2.32
CA GLY A 347 12.78 9.43 1.31
C GLY A 347 13.39 9.75 -0.05
N GLU A 348 12.54 10.03 -1.04
CA GLU A 348 12.99 10.37 -2.40
C GLU A 348 13.90 11.61 -2.40
N ASN A 349 15.03 11.54 -3.13
CA ASN A 349 16.01 12.62 -3.30
C ASN A 349 16.61 13.16 -1.98
N VAL A 350 16.66 12.34 -0.94
CA VAL A 350 17.36 12.69 0.31
C VAL A 350 18.87 12.73 0.07
N ARG A 351 19.54 13.68 0.70
CA ARG A 351 21.00 13.76 0.70
C ARG A 351 21.54 13.65 2.13
N VAL A 352 22.37 12.64 2.39
CA VAL A 352 23.12 12.48 3.64
C VAL A 352 24.55 12.93 3.39
N GLY A 353 24.94 14.06 4.00
CA GLY A 353 26.22 14.71 3.79
C GLY A 353 27.40 13.92 4.36
N GLU A 354 28.63 14.31 3.95
CA GLU A 354 29.88 13.63 4.33
C GLU A 354 30.01 13.41 5.83
N ASN A 355 30.40 12.19 6.23
CA ASN A 355 30.60 11.79 7.63
C ASN A 355 29.36 11.95 8.54
N ALA A 356 28.17 12.21 7.99
CA ALA A 356 26.94 12.27 8.77
C ALA A 356 26.52 10.86 9.24
N ARG A 357 25.72 10.80 10.29
CA ARG A 357 25.19 9.56 10.85
C ARG A 357 23.68 9.62 10.95
N VAL A 358 22.97 8.67 10.39
CA VAL A 358 21.50 8.58 10.38
C VAL A 358 21.07 7.25 10.97
N GLY A 359 20.32 7.32 12.08
CA GLY A 359 19.83 6.15 12.77
C GLY A 359 20.90 5.41 13.57
N ALA A 360 20.52 4.28 14.14
CA ALA A 360 21.43 3.42 14.91
C ALA A 360 20.85 2.00 15.04
N SER A 361 21.73 1.02 15.24
CA SER A 361 21.37 -0.36 15.56
C SER A 361 20.52 -0.44 16.85
N PRO A 362 19.59 -1.42 16.98
CA PRO A 362 18.84 -1.67 18.20
C PRO A 362 19.72 -1.82 19.45
N ALA A 363 20.95 -2.34 19.30
CA ALA A 363 21.89 -2.50 20.40
C ALA A 363 22.48 -1.16 20.92
N ALA A 364 22.28 -0.07 20.19
CA ALA A 364 22.87 1.24 20.52
C ALA A 364 21.98 2.14 21.38
N ALA A 365 20.74 1.75 21.67
CA ALA A 365 19.79 2.50 22.50
C ALA A 365 18.89 1.55 23.28
N PRO A 366 18.31 1.99 24.42
CA PRO A 366 17.28 1.23 25.13
C PRO A 366 16.06 0.96 24.20
N PRO A 367 15.39 -0.19 24.33
CA PRO A 367 14.25 -0.54 23.46
C PRO A 367 13.16 0.52 23.40
N GLU A 368 12.88 1.21 24.49
CA GLU A 368 11.87 2.26 24.60
C GLU A 368 12.26 3.57 23.89
N GLU A 369 13.55 3.79 23.65
CA GLU A 369 14.08 4.97 22.94
C GLU A 369 14.45 4.67 21.49
N TRP A 370 14.52 3.38 21.12
CA TRP A 370 14.90 2.95 19.79
C TRP A 370 13.69 2.92 18.84
N GLY A 371 13.93 3.19 17.58
CA GLY A 371 12.98 3.08 16.49
C GLY A 371 13.64 3.45 15.16
N ILE A 372 12.98 3.10 14.07
CA ILE A 372 13.44 3.43 12.72
C ILE A 372 13.55 4.95 12.57
N THR A 373 14.66 5.41 12.05
CA THR A 373 14.88 6.83 11.73
C THR A 373 14.38 7.14 10.33
N VAL A 374 13.70 8.26 10.15
CA VAL A 374 13.12 8.60 8.84
C VAL A 374 13.55 9.99 8.40
N VAL A 375 14.09 10.07 7.20
CA VAL A 375 14.40 11.34 6.53
C VAL A 375 13.39 11.54 5.40
N GLY A 376 12.58 12.58 5.49
CA GLY A 376 11.53 12.90 4.54
C GLY A 376 12.07 13.25 3.15
N PRO A 377 11.24 13.14 2.10
CA PRO A 377 11.64 13.44 0.73
C PRO A 377 12.29 14.83 0.60
N GLU A 378 13.35 14.91 -0.21
CA GLU A 378 14.11 16.14 -0.51
C GLU A 378 14.81 16.79 0.70
N ALA A 379 14.79 16.15 1.88
CA ALA A 379 15.48 16.64 3.05
C ALA A 379 17.00 16.41 2.94
N GLN A 380 17.76 17.26 3.63
CA GLN A 380 19.22 17.18 3.68
C GLN A 380 19.70 16.99 5.11
N VAL A 381 20.55 16.01 5.31
CA VAL A 381 21.32 15.83 6.56
C VAL A 381 22.69 16.44 6.32
N GLU A 382 23.01 17.50 7.04
CA GLU A 382 24.27 18.22 6.90
C GLU A 382 25.49 17.34 7.18
N ALA A 383 26.64 17.67 6.58
CA ALA A 383 27.90 16.96 6.81
C ALA A 383 28.26 16.92 8.31
N GLY A 384 28.66 15.75 8.79
CA GLY A 384 29.02 15.51 10.19
C GLY A 384 27.85 15.50 11.18
N ARG A 385 26.63 15.79 10.76
CA ARG A 385 25.44 15.76 11.63
C ARG A 385 25.11 14.33 12.05
N THR A 386 24.65 14.18 13.29
CA THR A 386 24.10 12.93 13.80
C THR A 386 22.58 13.06 14.01
N LEU A 387 21.80 12.30 13.28
CA LEU A 387 20.36 12.09 13.47
C LEU A 387 20.18 10.74 14.19
N LYS A 388 19.80 10.77 15.47
CA LYS A 388 19.70 9.57 16.32
C LYS A 388 18.57 8.62 15.88
N ALA A 389 18.56 7.41 16.44
CA ALA A 389 17.43 6.49 16.31
C ALA A 389 16.10 7.15 16.74
N ASN A 390 14.98 6.66 16.19
CA ASN A 390 13.62 7.14 16.51
C ASN A 390 13.40 8.64 16.25
N ARG A 391 14.05 9.19 15.23
CA ARG A 391 13.91 10.59 14.81
C ARG A 391 13.36 10.69 13.40
N MET A 392 12.65 11.76 13.14
CA MET A 392 12.21 12.14 11.80
C MET A 392 12.77 13.52 11.47
N LEU A 393 13.22 13.68 10.22
CA LEU A 393 13.67 14.95 9.66
C LEU A 393 12.83 15.27 8.43
N ASN A 394 12.17 16.41 8.42
CA ASN A 394 11.40 16.83 7.24
C ASN A 394 12.27 17.68 6.28
N ARG A 395 11.69 18.03 5.13
CA ARG A 395 12.34 18.84 4.07
C ARG A 395 12.85 20.20 4.59
N GLU A 396 12.19 20.79 5.58
CA GLU A 396 12.54 22.09 6.15
C GLU A 396 13.68 21.99 7.19
N GLY A 397 14.23 20.79 7.41
CA GLY A 397 15.28 20.54 8.40
C GLY A 397 14.76 20.44 9.84
N LYS A 398 13.44 20.37 10.03
CA LYS A 398 12.83 20.20 11.35
C LYS A 398 12.93 18.75 11.79
N GLU A 399 13.57 18.55 12.95
CA GLU A 399 13.68 17.25 13.60
C GLU A 399 12.59 17.07 14.64
N THR A 400 11.95 15.89 14.65
CA THR A 400 10.93 15.50 15.63
C THR A 400 11.20 14.09 16.13
N VAL A 401 10.71 13.77 17.32
CA VAL A 401 10.63 12.38 17.80
C VAL A 401 9.49 11.70 17.07
N ARG A 402 9.67 10.46 16.75
CA ARG A 402 8.66 9.62 16.11
C ARG A 402 7.50 9.29 17.05
#